data_5a1199bd6bcf4fb559c34ba1fa583ba4
#
_entry.id   5a1199bd6bcf4fb559c34ba1fa583ba4
#
_cell.length_a   1.000
_cell.length_b   1.000
_cell.length_c   1.000
_cell.angle_alpha   90.00
_cell.angle_beta   90.00
_cell.angle_gamma   90.00
#
_symmetry.space_group_name_H-M   'P 1'
#
loop_
_entity.id
_entity.type
_entity.pdbx_description
1 polymer ?
#
loop_
_entity_poly.entity_id
_entity_poly.type
_entity_poly.pdbx_seq_one_letter_code
_entity_poly.pdbx_strand_id
1 'polypeptide(L)'
;KSLINWIKRWESDGETKIDGIGTQMHVSYILNEADQKKQEESIVNMFELLAASGKLIKITELDMGIVEKAFGEGIKTELVTFEQHQKMSDFYKFIIQKYFEIIPVAQQYGITQWAATDSPADSGWRKGQPIGLWDLNYNRKHTYAGFADGLAGK
;
A
#
# COMPACT_ATOMS: atom_id res chain seq x y z
N LYS A 1 3.44 -2.23 -16.61
CA LYS A 1 3.49 -2.70 -18.03
C LYS A 1 4.50 -3.85 -18.23
N SER A 2 5.71 -3.75 -17.71
CA SER A 2 6.77 -4.76 -17.93
C SER A 2 6.36 -6.16 -17.46
N LEU A 3 5.91 -6.33 -16.21
CA LEU A 3 5.48 -7.62 -15.69
C LEU A 3 4.32 -8.23 -16.49
N ILE A 4 3.30 -7.44 -16.83
CA ILE A 4 2.16 -7.93 -17.63
C ILE A 4 2.61 -8.43 -19.01
N ASN A 5 3.57 -7.74 -19.65
CA ASN A 5 4.14 -8.20 -20.91
C ASN A 5 4.93 -9.51 -20.75
N TRP A 6 5.66 -9.68 -19.64
CA TRP A 6 6.34 -10.94 -19.34
C TRP A 6 5.35 -12.08 -19.10
N ILE A 7 4.26 -11.84 -18.38
CA ILE A 7 3.20 -12.84 -18.17
C ILE A 7 2.64 -13.31 -19.53
N LYS A 8 2.29 -12.36 -20.41
CA LYS A 8 1.83 -12.70 -21.75
C LYS A 8 2.84 -13.53 -22.56
N ARG A 9 4.12 -13.22 -22.41
CA ARG A 9 5.20 -13.97 -23.06
C ARG A 9 5.33 -15.38 -22.49
N TRP A 10 5.26 -15.55 -21.15
CA TRP A 10 5.31 -16.87 -20.54
C TRP A 10 4.11 -17.75 -20.94
N GLU A 11 2.92 -17.16 -20.98
CA GLU A 11 1.70 -17.88 -21.37
C GLU A 11 1.61 -18.15 -22.90
N SER A 12 2.49 -17.57 -23.71
CA SER A 12 2.48 -17.79 -25.17
C SER A 12 2.90 -19.20 -25.60
N ASP A 13 3.44 -20.02 -24.68
CA ASP A 13 3.73 -21.43 -24.90
C ASP A 13 2.47 -22.32 -24.96
N GLY A 14 1.31 -21.81 -24.47
CA GLY A 14 0.04 -22.51 -24.42
C GLY A 14 -0.09 -23.48 -23.23
N GLU A 15 0.94 -23.66 -22.43
CA GLU A 15 1.00 -24.57 -21.29
C GLU A 15 1.08 -23.80 -19.96
N THR A 16 1.88 -22.74 -19.92
CA THR A 16 2.05 -21.91 -18.71
C THR A 16 0.79 -21.10 -18.43
N LYS A 17 0.34 -21.13 -17.18
CA LYS A 17 -0.80 -20.33 -16.72
C LYS A 17 -0.44 -19.55 -15.46
N ILE A 18 -0.60 -18.25 -15.51
CA ILE A 18 -0.43 -17.34 -14.38
C ILE A 18 -1.82 -16.88 -13.92
N ASP A 19 -2.24 -17.25 -12.74
CA ASP A 19 -3.57 -16.96 -12.24
C ASP A 19 -3.69 -15.57 -11.61
N GLY A 20 -2.61 -15.03 -11.04
CA GLY A 20 -2.67 -13.76 -10.34
C GLY A 20 -1.37 -12.97 -10.33
N ILE A 21 -1.50 -11.72 -9.93
CA ILE A 21 -0.39 -10.76 -9.76
C ILE A 21 -0.43 -10.21 -8.34
N GLY A 22 0.70 -10.31 -7.62
CA GLY A 22 0.91 -9.67 -6.33
C GLY A 22 1.68 -8.36 -6.49
N THR A 23 1.28 -7.33 -5.75
CA THR A 23 2.04 -6.09 -5.57
C THR A 23 2.32 -5.86 -4.09
N GLN A 24 3.58 -5.59 -3.73
CA GLN A 24 3.98 -5.45 -2.33
C GLN A 24 3.32 -4.24 -1.67
N MET A 25 3.41 -3.06 -2.27
CA MET A 25 2.83 -1.82 -1.75
C MET A 25 3.48 -1.32 -0.45
N HIS A 26 4.81 -1.38 -0.35
CA HIS A 26 5.54 -0.66 0.67
C HIS A 26 5.57 0.82 0.32
N VAL A 27 4.65 1.59 0.88
CA VAL A 27 4.46 3.01 0.55
C VAL A 27 4.94 3.92 1.68
N SER A 28 4.99 5.22 1.43
CA SER A 28 5.13 6.24 2.46
C SER A 28 4.17 7.39 2.15
N TYR A 29 3.50 7.93 3.17
CA TYR A 29 2.84 9.22 3.02
C TYR A 29 3.90 10.31 2.82
N ILE A 30 3.74 11.14 1.82
CA ILE A 30 4.72 12.19 1.46
C ILE A 30 4.18 13.54 1.90
N LEU A 31 4.90 14.24 2.79
CA LEU A 31 4.46 15.54 3.31
C LEU A 31 4.43 16.62 2.24
N ASN A 32 5.29 16.54 1.22
CA ASN A 32 5.20 17.40 0.05
C ASN A 32 3.93 17.06 -0.76
N GLU A 33 2.98 17.97 -0.80
CA GLU A 33 1.65 17.76 -1.42
C GLU A 33 1.73 17.42 -2.93
N ALA A 34 2.65 18.05 -3.66
CA ALA A 34 2.80 17.79 -5.09
C ALA A 34 3.33 16.38 -5.36
N ASP A 35 4.24 15.89 -4.54
CA ASP A 35 4.78 14.54 -4.64
C ASP A 35 3.74 13.50 -4.17
N GLN A 36 2.98 13.79 -3.10
CA GLN A 36 1.90 12.94 -2.63
C GLN A 36 0.84 12.74 -3.72
N LYS A 37 0.41 13.83 -4.36
CA LYS A 37 -0.56 13.76 -5.46
C LYS A 37 -0.06 12.91 -6.63
N LYS A 38 1.20 13.07 -7.03
CA LYS A 38 1.81 12.22 -8.07
C LYS A 38 1.83 10.73 -7.66
N GLN A 39 2.09 10.43 -6.39
CA GLN A 39 2.05 9.06 -5.87
C GLN A 39 0.64 8.48 -5.95
N GLU A 40 -0.38 9.25 -5.55
CA GLU A 40 -1.78 8.83 -5.65
C GLU A 40 -2.20 8.54 -7.10
N GLU A 41 -1.86 9.43 -8.03
CA GLU A 41 -2.09 9.23 -9.47
C GLU A 41 -1.36 7.97 -9.98
N SER A 42 -0.14 7.72 -9.51
CA SER A 42 0.63 6.53 -9.89
C SER A 42 0.01 5.24 -9.35
N ILE A 43 -0.57 5.25 -8.14
CA ILE A 43 -1.27 4.11 -7.55
C ILE A 43 -2.55 3.81 -8.35
N VAL A 44 -3.34 4.82 -8.69
CA VAL A 44 -4.53 4.67 -9.53
C VAL A 44 -4.17 4.04 -10.87
N ASN A 45 -3.20 4.61 -11.58
CA ASN A 45 -2.72 4.07 -12.87
C ASN A 45 -2.18 2.63 -12.74
N MET A 46 -1.52 2.30 -11.64
CA MET A 46 -1.07 0.93 -11.37
C MET A 46 -2.26 -0.02 -11.26
N PHE A 47 -3.29 0.31 -10.48
CA PHE A 47 -4.48 -0.52 -10.34
C PHE A 47 -5.24 -0.67 -11.66
N GLU A 48 -5.37 0.38 -12.47
CA GLU A 48 -5.96 0.32 -13.81
C GLU A 48 -5.21 -0.67 -14.72
N LEU A 49 -3.87 -0.61 -14.72
CA LEU A 49 -3.04 -1.54 -15.47
C LEU A 49 -3.18 -2.98 -14.98
N LEU A 50 -3.29 -3.19 -13.66
CA LEU A 50 -3.47 -4.51 -13.08
C LEU A 50 -4.87 -5.05 -13.41
N ALA A 51 -5.93 -4.25 -13.29
CA ALA A 51 -7.29 -4.62 -13.67
C ALA A 51 -7.36 -5.03 -15.15
N ALA A 52 -6.73 -4.28 -16.04
CA ALA A 52 -6.68 -4.59 -17.47
C ALA A 52 -5.93 -5.89 -17.80
N SER A 53 -5.21 -6.51 -16.86
CA SER A 53 -4.55 -7.80 -17.05
C SER A 53 -5.50 -8.98 -17.07
N GLY A 54 -6.70 -8.84 -16.50
CA GLY A 54 -7.68 -9.93 -16.31
C GLY A 54 -7.26 -10.97 -15.26
N LYS A 55 -6.17 -10.76 -14.53
CA LYS A 55 -5.62 -11.67 -13.51
C LYS A 55 -6.20 -11.37 -12.12
N LEU A 56 -6.13 -12.33 -11.21
CA LEU A 56 -6.37 -12.08 -9.79
C LEU A 56 -5.33 -11.09 -9.25
N ILE A 57 -5.75 -10.11 -8.48
CA ILE A 57 -4.87 -9.05 -7.96
C ILE A 57 -4.83 -9.09 -6.44
N LYS A 58 -3.63 -9.14 -5.87
CA LYS A 58 -3.39 -9.09 -4.43
C LYS A 58 -2.43 -7.97 -4.07
N ILE A 59 -2.77 -7.19 -3.05
CA ILE A 59 -1.76 -6.41 -2.31
C ILE A 59 -1.16 -7.36 -1.28
N THR A 60 0.15 -7.62 -1.37
CA THR A 60 0.78 -8.71 -0.60
C THR A 60 1.43 -8.25 0.69
N GLU A 61 1.88 -7.00 0.78
CA GLU A 61 2.76 -6.53 1.86
C GLU A 61 2.54 -5.05 2.16
N LEU A 62 1.27 -4.61 2.27
CA LEU A 62 0.97 -3.20 2.51
C LEU A 62 1.53 -2.74 3.85
N ASP A 63 2.43 -1.78 3.83
CA ASP A 63 2.83 -0.98 4.98
C ASP A 63 3.04 0.49 4.57
N MET A 64 3.01 1.39 5.55
CA MET A 64 3.10 2.82 5.26
C MET A 64 4.02 3.53 6.25
N GLY A 65 5.16 4.02 5.75
CA GLY A 65 5.98 5.00 6.46
C GLY A 65 5.51 6.43 6.20
N ILE A 66 6.33 7.41 6.56
CA ILE A 66 6.12 8.84 6.28
C ILE A 66 7.47 9.49 5.95
N VAL A 67 7.48 10.37 4.95
CA VAL A 67 8.70 11.07 4.47
C VAL A 67 8.38 12.53 4.15
N GLU A 68 9.38 13.40 4.22
CA GLU A 68 9.23 14.82 3.84
C GLU A 68 8.95 15.01 2.34
N LYS A 69 9.66 14.29 1.50
CA LYS A 69 9.59 14.36 0.03
C LYS A 69 9.81 12.98 -0.57
N ALA A 70 9.47 12.83 -1.84
CA ALA A 70 9.71 11.58 -2.58
C ALA A 70 11.17 11.13 -2.46
N PHE A 71 11.36 9.84 -2.16
CA PHE A 71 12.67 9.22 -1.92
C PHE A 71 13.46 9.78 -0.73
N GLY A 72 12.80 10.53 0.18
CA GLY A 72 13.40 11.02 1.42
C GLY A 72 13.56 9.92 2.46
N GLU A 73 14.31 10.25 3.51
CA GLU A 73 14.42 9.35 4.67
C GLU A 73 13.11 9.26 5.44
N GLY A 74 12.81 8.06 5.97
CA GLY A 74 11.63 7.84 6.78
C GLY A 74 11.68 8.57 8.12
N ILE A 75 10.62 9.30 8.45
CA ILE A 75 10.45 10.00 9.71
C ILE A 75 10.22 8.96 10.82
N LYS A 76 10.89 9.15 11.96
CA LYS A 76 10.76 8.26 13.12
C LYS A 76 9.41 8.48 13.83
N THR A 77 8.89 7.43 14.43
CA THR A 77 7.58 7.43 15.11
C THR A 77 7.44 8.57 16.11
N GLU A 78 8.48 8.85 16.91
CA GLU A 78 8.49 9.89 17.94
C GLU A 78 8.46 11.32 17.39
N LEU A 79 8.71 11.50 16.10
CA LEU A 79 8.71 12.80 15.41
C LEU A 79 7.42 13.07 14.62
N VAL A 80 6.52 12.07 14.52
CA VAL A 80 5.29 12.19 13.74
C VAL A 80 4.20 12.86 14.57
N THR A 81 3.64 13.95 14.06
CA THR A 81 2.57 14.69 14.72
C THR A 81 1.21 13.98 14.60
N PHE A 82 0.27 14.38 15.45
CA PHE A 82 -1.11 13.89 15.40
C PHE A 82 -1.75 14.10 14.01
N GLU A 83 -1.60 15.28 13.44
CA GLU A 83 -2.12 15.60 12.10
C GLU A 83 -1.50 14.72 11.01
N GLN A 84 -0.20 14.45 11.10
CA GLN A 84 0.48 13.56 10.17
C GLN A 84 -0.04 12.12 10.28
N HIS A 85 -0.33 11.62 11.48
CA HIS A 85 -0.98 10.33 11.67
C HIS A 85 -2.38 10.28 11.05
N GLN A 86 -3.15 11.36 11.11
CA GLN A 86 -4.45 11.45 10.43
C GLN A 86 -4.28 11.38 8.90
N LYS A 87 -3.34 12.12 8.34
CA LYS A 87 -3.02 12.07 6.89
C LYS A 87 -2.57 10.69 6.43
N MET A 88 -1.78 9.97 7.22
CA MET A 88 -1.44 8.57 6.95
C MET A 88 -2.69 7.68 6.96
N SER A 89 -3.60 7.89 7.90
CA SER A 89 -4.87 7.17 7.98
C SER A 89 -5.73 7.37 6.72
N ASP A 90 -5.87 8.62 6.28
CA ASP A 90 -6.61 8.97 5.07
C ASP A 90 -5.98 8.33 3.82
N PHE A 91 -4.66 8.25 3.77
CA PHE A 91 -3.96 7.62 2.66
C PHE A 91 -4.10 6.09 2.65
N TYR A 92 -4.13 5.41 3.81
CA TYR A 92 -4.52 4.00 3.88
C TYR A 92 -5.92 3.77 3.33
N LYS A 93 -6.88 4.58 3.79
CA LYS A 93 -8.26 4.53 3.31
C LYS A 93 -8.34 4.72 1.79
N PHE A 94 -7.64 5.74 1.26
CA PHE A 94 -7.55 5.98 -0.18
C PHE A 94 -7.05 4.76 -0.96
N ILE A 95 -5.92 4.16 -0.55
CA ILE A 95 -5.35 2.99 -1.25
C ILE A 95 -6.36 1.84 -1.29
N ILE A 96 -6.98 1.53 -0.16
CA ILE A 96 -7.90 0.40 -0.04
C ILE A 96 -9.17 0.65 -0.85
N GLN A 97 -9.74 1.86 -0.76
CA GLN A 97 -10.91 2.23 -1.55
C GLN A 97 -10.61 2.16 -3.06
N LYS A 98 -9.46 2.66 -3.52
CA LYS A 98 -9.05 2.58 -4.93
C LYS A 98 -8.82 1.15 -5.40
N TYR A 99 -8.31 0.27 -4.55
CA TYR A 99 -8.23 -1.15 -4.87
C TYR A 99 -9.62 -1.75 -5.14
N PHE A 100 -10.60 -1.53 -4.27
CA PHE A 100 -11.96 -2.05 -4.44
C PHE A 100 -12.76 -1.36 -5.55
N GLU A 101 -12.48 -0.08 -5.81
CA GLU A 101 -13.14 0.71 -6.86
C GLU A 101 -12.67 0.29 -8.27
N ILE A 102 -11.36 0.09 -8.45
CA ILE A 102 -10.75 -0.09 -9.77
C ILE A 102 -10.60 -1.57 -10.15
N ILE A 103 -10.24 -2.42 -9.18
CA ILE A 103 -10.09 -3.85 -9.46
C ILE A 103 -11.47 -4.50 -9.53
N PRO A 104 -11.86 -5.13 -10.66
CA PRO A 104 -13.13 -5.84 -10.78
C PRO A 104 -13.29 -6.90 -9.67
N VAL A 105 -14.49 -7.06 -9.13
CA VAL A 105 -14.78 -8.00 -8.03
C VAL A 105 -14.24 -9.41 -8.31
N ALA A 106 -14.38 -9.91 -9.53
CA ALA A 106 -13.87 -11.22 -9.93
C ALA A 106 -12.33 -11.34 -9.91
N GLN A 107 -11.62 -10.22 -9.86
CA GLN A 107 -10.16 -10.17 -9.80
C GLN A 107 -9.63 -9.81 -8.39
N GLN A 108 -10.50 -9.45 -7.44
CA GLN A 108 -10.11 -9.08 -6.08
C GLN A 108 -9.71 -10.33 -5.28
N TYR A 109 -8.41 -10.53 -5.06
CA TYR A 109 -7.93 -11.66 -4.27
C TYR A 109 -7.74 -11.29 -2.80
N GLY A 110 -7.34 -10.05 -2.48
CA GLY A 110 -7.23 -9.56 -1.12
C GLY A 110 -6.08 -8.60 -0.86
N ILE A 111 -6.03 -8.15 0.40
CA ILE A 111 -5.01 -7.23 0.92
C ILE A 111 -4.37 -7.87 2.15
N THR A 112 -3.04 -7.93 2.19
CA THR A 112 -2.28 -8.37 3.36
C THR A 112 -1.47 -7.18 3.90
N GLN A 113 -1.67 -6.87 5.18
CA GLN A 113 -0.83 -5.92 5.92
C GLN A 113 0.51 -6.58 6.24
N TRP A 114 1.63 -5.87 5.98
CA TRP A 114 2.97 -6.40 6.24
C TRP A 114 3.35 -6.31 7.72
N ALA A 115 3.27 -5.12 8.29
CA ALA A 115 3.66 -4.87 9.67
C ALA A 115 2.41 -4.66 10.55
N ALA A 116 2.23 -5.48 11.59
CA ALA A 116 1.18 -5.27 12.57
C ALA A 116 1.47 -4.05 13.44
N THR A 117 2.68 -3.95 14.00
CA THR A 117 3.12 -2.85 14.87
C THR A 117 4.07 -1.91 14.15
N ASP A 118 4.31 -0.75 14.74
CA ASP A 118 5.40 0.13 14.37
C ASP A 118 6.74 -0.61 14.42
N SER A 119 7.70 -0.15 13.63
CA SER A 119 9.01 -0.77 13.57
C SER A 119 9.85 -0.37 14.79
N PRO A 120 10.39 -1.34 15.57
CA PRO A 120 11.33 -1.04 16.65
C PRO A 120 12.58 -0.31 16.18
N ALA A 121 13.24 0.40 17.11
CA ALA A 121 14.45 1.18 16.81
C ALA A 121 15.65 0.34 16.36
N ASP A 122 15.66 -0.94 16.60
CA ASP A 122 16.68 -1.93 16.20
C ASP A 122 16.26 -2.84 15.04
N SER A 123 15.07 -2.64 14.48
CA SER A 123 14.55 -3.42 13.35
C SER A 123 15.42 -3.31 12.11
N GLY A 124 15.52 -4.39 11.34
CA GLY A 124 16.11 -4.40 10.01
C GLY A 124 15.21 -3.78 8.92
N TRP A 125 13.91 -3.62 9.20
CA TRP A 125 12.94 -3.06 8.25
C TRP A 125 12.36 -1.74 8.77
N ARG A 126 12.50 -0.65 7.99
CA ARG A 126 11.95 0.69 8.28
C ARG A 126 12.18 1.13 9.73
N LYS A 127 13.36 0.88 10.24
CA LYS A 127 13.85 1.07 11.60
C LYS A 127 13.25 2.31 12.28
N GLY A 128 12.48 2.10 13.36
CA GLY A 128 11.87 3.16 14.18
C GLY A 128 10.77 3.96 13.49
N GLN A 129 10.21 3.51 12.37
CA GLN A 129 9.17 4.22 11.62
C GLN A 129 7.75 3.76 12.01
N PRO A 130 6.72 4.62 11.83
CA PRO A 130 5.34 4.38 12.26
C PRO A 130 4.54 3.51 11.27
N ILE A 131 5.05 2.35 10.89
CA ILE A 131 4.54 1.56 9.77
C ILE A 131 3.36 0.64 10.09
N GLY A 132 3.07 0.44 11.37
CA GLY A 132 2.03 -0.47 11.83
C GLY A 132 0.64 0.14 11.90
N LEU A 133 -0.34 -0.75 12.08
CA LEU A 133 -1.71 -0.37 12.46
C LEU A 133 -1.84 -0.20 13.98
N TRP A 134 -0.90 -0.77 14.75
CA TRP A 134 -0.73 -0.62 16.19
C TRP A 134 0.62 0.02 16.50
N ASP A 135 0.73 0.69 17.63
CA ASP A 135 2.01 1.13 18.17
C ASP A 135 2.78 -0.06 18.82
N LEU A 136 3.97 0.21 19.35
CA LEU A 136 4.78 -0.82 20.02
C LEU A 136 4.19 -1.31 21.37
N ASN A 137 3.16 -0.63 21.89
CA ASN A 137 2.41 -1.03 23.08
C ASN A 137 1.07 -1.69 22.72
N TYR A 138 0.87 -2.02 21.45
CA TYR A 138 -0.37 -2.61 20.90
C TYR A 138 -1.61 -1.72 21.03
N ASN A 139 -1.46 -0.40 21.14
CA ASN A 139 -2.57 0.54 21.02
C ASN A 139 -2.89 0.75 19.53
N ARG A 140 -4.20 0.83 19.22
CA ARG A 140 -4.66 1.12 17.86
C ARG A 140 -4.27 2.54 17.46
N LYS A 141 -3.69 2.69 16.28
CA LYS A 141 -3.32 3.97 15.69
C LYS A 141 -4.42 4.51 14.77
N HIS A 142 -4.28 5.75 14.31
CA HIS A 142 -5.17 6.33 13.28
C HIS A 142 -5.15 5.49 11.99
N THR A 143 -4.01 4.94 11.61
CA THR A 143 -3.84 4.06 10.46
C THR A 143 -4.71 2.80 10.53
N TYR A 144 -4.98 2.26 11.75
CA TYR A 144 -5.94 1.18 11.94
C TYR A 144 -7.36 1.61 11.52
N ALA A 145 -7.78 2.82 11.92
CA ALA A 145 -9.11 3.32 11.55
C ALA A 145 -9.23 3.51 10.03
N GLY A 146 -8.25 4.16 9.39
CA GLY A 146 -8.25 4.33 7.94
C GLY A 146 -8.25 3.01 7.16
N PHE A 147 -7.49 2.01 7.64
CA PHE A 147 -7.51 0.66 7.08
C PHE A 147 -8.89 0.01 7.19
N ALA A 148 -9.48 0.04 8.39
CA ALA A 148 -10.79 -0.55 8.65
C ALA A 148 -11.92 0.16 7.88
N ASP A 149 -11.90 1.49 7.83
CA ASP A 149 -12.88 2.30 7.08
C ASP A 149 -12.77 2.05 5.57
N GLY A 150 -11.55 1.94 5.05
CA GLY A 150 -11.32 1.57 3.66
C GLY A 150 -11.94 0.21 3.30
N LEU A 151 -11.74 -0.81 4.15
CA LEU A 151 -12.35 -2.13 3.98
C LEU A 151 -13.88 -2.12 4.09
N ALA A 152 -14.42 -1.25 4.95
CA ALA A 152 -15.87 -1.12 5.16
C ALA A 152 -16.56 -0.24 4.09
N GLY A 153 -15.83 0.37 3.17
CA GLY A 153 -16.37 1.28 2.15
C GLY A 153 -16.91 2.60 2.71
N LYS A 154 -16.36 3.07 3.85
CA LYS A 154 -16.81 4.29 4.55
C LYS A 154 -16.00 5.51 4.19
#